data_66680be97c6af676fb60306cbc7636ac
#
_entry.id   66680be97c6af676fb60306cbc7636ac
#
_cell.length_a   1.000
_cell.length_b   1.000
_cell.length_c   1.000
_cell.angle_alpha   90.00
_cell.angle_beta   90.00
_cell.angle_gamma   90.00
#
_symmetry.space_group_name_H-M   'P 1'
#
loop_
_entity.id
_entity.type
_entity.pdbx_description
1 polymer ?
#
loop_
_entity_poly.entity_id
_entity_poly.type
_entity_poly.pdbx_seq_one_letter_code
_entity_poly.pdbx_strand_id
1 'polypeptide(L)'
;AHLPIILNMEGKKMSKRDNSSSVSYLLQKGYMPEAIANYLILIGNKTPCEIFTLEQAASWFDISNISRSPAKFSEEKLAQINREHIKLASDDRLVELGFSSPDLARFYTQESSLIPEIIAKIEAINAPKIIPQQWQKEADEIRKVILNMQIPHSFEELKIVIADETNLKGKSLFMPLRLLLTGAEHGPELKDLYPLIKSDIKEIVAK
;
A
#
# COMPACT_ATOMS: atom_id res chain seq x y z
N ALA A 1 -35.44 16.92 -1.36
CA ALA A 1 -35.20 15.53 -1.68
C ALA A 1 -34.83 14.74 -0.41
N HIS A 2 -35.22 13.46 -0.33
CA HIS A 2 -34.82 12.57 0.75
C HIS A 2 -33.88 11.51 0.17
N LEU A 3 -32.63 11.49 0.66
CA LEU A 3 -31.68 10.45 0.34
C LEU A 3 -31.92 9.20 1.20
N PRO A 4 -31.61 7.99 0.70
CA PRO A 4 -31.72 6.78 1.48
C PRO A 4 -30.76 6.80 2.66
N ILE A 5 -31.15 6.07 3.71
CA ILE A 5 -30.30 5.90 4.91
C ILE A 5 -29.16 4.94 4.57
N ILE A 6 -27.96 5.29 5.01
CA ILE A 6 -26.80 4.38 4.98
C ILE A 6 -26.83 3.52 6.23
N LEU A 7 -26.73 2.21 6.04
CA LEU A 7 -26.72 1.20 7.09
C LEU A 7 -25.31 0.65 7.25
N ASN A 8 -24.96 0.16 8.43
CA ASN A 8 -23.78 -0.67 8.63
C ASN A 8 -23.98 -2.07 8.05
N MET A 9 -22.94 -2.91 8.10
CA MET A 9 -23.01 -4.28 7.58
C MET A 9 -24.08 -5.15 8.28
N GLU A 10 -24.39 -4.85 9.55
CA GLU A 10 -25.45 -5.51 10.33
C GLU A 10 -26.87 -5.04 9.98
N GLY A 11 -27.01 -4.04 9.08
CA GLY A 11 -28.30 -3.48 8.70
C GLY A 11 -28.85 -2.44 9.68
N LYS A 12 -28.04 -1.96 10.63
CA LYS A 12 -28.43 -0.89 11.54
C LYS A 12 -28.05 0.47 10.94
N LYS A 13 -28.85 1.51 11.26
CA LYS A 13 -28.55 2.89 10.85
C LYS A 13 -27.19 3.31 11.40
N MET A 14 -26.32 3.83 10.54
CA MET A 14 -25.07 4.43 10.97
C MET A 14 -25.36 5.69 11.79
N SER A 15 -24.76 5.78 12.97
CA SER A 15 -25.01 6.85 13.94
C SER A 15 -23.86 7.86 13.91
N LYS A 16 -24.18 9.15 14.06
CA LYS A 16 -23.16 10.20 14.29
C LYS A 16 -22.30 9.98 15.55
N ARG A 17 -22.78 9.13 16.48
CA ARG A 17 -22.04 8.79 17.71
C ARG A 17 -21.02 7.66 17.48
N ASP A 18 -21.15 6.92 16.38
CA ASP A 18 -20.13 5.98 15.94
C ASP A 18 -19.09 6.78 15.17
N ASN A 19 -17.98 7.15 15.83
CA ASN A 19 -16.89 7.91 15.22
C ASN A 19 -16.40 7.31 13.90
N SER A 20 -16.62 5.99 13.70
CA SER A 20 -16.27 5.23 12.49
C SER A 20 -17.05 5.62 11.22
N SER A 21 -18.06 6.49 11.30
CA SER A 21 -18.94 6.83 10.16
C SER A 21 -18.80 8.25 9.63
N SER A 22 -17.92 9.06 10.22
CA SER A 22 -17.70 10.43 9.76
C SER A 22 -16.62 10.48 8.65
N VAL A 23 -16.78 11.39 7.69
CA VAL A 23 -15.74 11.67 6.68
C VAL A 23 -14.43 12.06 7.35
N SER A 24 -14.46 12.86 8.43
CA SER A 24 -13.26 13.24 9.17
C SER A 24 -12.53 12.04 9.75
N TYR A 25 -13.25 11.03 10.26
CA TYR A 25 -12.63 9.81 10.75
C TYR A 25 -11.96 9.02 9.62
N LEU A 26 -12.62 8.89 8.46
CA LEU A 26 -12.04 8.20 7.30
C LEU A 26 -10.77 8.90 6.79
N LEU A 27 -10.77 10.22 6.75
CA LEU A 27 -9.57 11.01 6.41
C LEU A 27 -8.43 10.78 7.43
N GLN A 28 -8.73 10.82 8.73
CA GLN A 28 -7.75 10.55 9.79
C GLN A 28 -7.21 9.11 9.74
N LYS A 29 -8.03 8.17 9.30
CA LYS A 29 -7.63 6.77 9.10
C LYS A 29 -6.70 6.58 7.90
N GLY A 30 -6.65 7.55 6.99
CA GLY A 30 -5.74 7.56 5.84
C GLY A 30 -6.38 7.14 4.52
N TYR A 31 -7.70 7.31 4.40
CA TYR A 31 -8.35 7.24 3.10
C TYR A 31 -8.15 8.54 2.32
N MET A 32 -7.92 8.44 1.00
CA MET A 32 -7.87 9.61 0.12
C MET A 32 -9.23 10.30 0.03
N PRO A 33 -9.28 11.64 0.02
CA PRO A 33 -10.52 12.39 -0.22
C PRO A 33 -11.25 11.95 -1.49
N GLU A 34 -10.48 11.70 -2.55
CA GLU A 34 -10.98 11.25 -3.86
C GLU A 34 -11.65 9.88 -3.76
N ALA A 35 -11.06 8.95 -3.01
CA ALA A 35 -11.61 7.61 -2.79
C ALA A 35 -12.90 7.66 -1.96
N ILE A 36 -12.94 8.49 -0.92
CA ILE A 36 -14.15 8.70 -0.11
C ILE A 36 -15.27 9.27 -0.98
N ALA A 37 -14.99 10.30 -1.79
CA ALA A 37 -15.96 10.91 -2.68
C ALA A 37 -16.47 9.92 -3.73
N ASN A 38 -15.58 9.17 -4.38
CA ASN A 38 -15.94 8.09 -5.31
C ASN A 38 -16.87 7.09 -4.63
N TYR A 39 -16.51 6.61 -3.45
CA TYR A 39 -17.30 5.62 -2.71
C TYR A 39 -18.69 6.16 -2.32
N LEU A 40 -18.78 7.40 -1.85
CA LEU A 40 -20.05 8.02 -1.46
C LEU A 40 -20.99 8.20 -2.67
N ILE A 41 -20.46 8.50 -3.86
CA ILE A 41 -21.23 8.56 -5.08
C ILE A 41 -21.66 7.15 -5.52
N LEU A 42 -20.78 6.14 -5.37
CA LEU A 42 -21.08 4.76 -5.72
C LEU A 42 -22.19 4.15 -4.84
N ILE A 43 -22.24 4.53 -3.55
CA ILE A 43 -23.27 4.07 -2.64
C ILE A 43 -24.65 4.59 -3.08
N GLY A 44 -25.51 3.67 -3.46
CA GLY A 44 -26.89 4.00 -3.83
C GLY A 44 -27.09 4.57 -5.22
N ASN A 45 -26.06 4.58 -6.07
CA ASN A 45 -26.14 4.98 -7.47
C ASN A 45 -25.79 3.84 -8.42
N LYS A 46 -26.35 3.88 -9.62
CA LYS A 46 -25.85 3.12 -10.76
C LYS A 46 -24.82 3.98 -11.47
N THR A 47 -23.56 3.56 -11.46
CA THR A 47 -22.45 4.27 -12.08
C THR A 47 -21.95 3.52 -13.32
N PRO A 48 -21.45 4.18 -14.36
CA PRO A 48 -20.94 3.54 -15.58
C PRO A 48 -19.63 2.75 -15.31
N CYS A 49 -18.87 3.13 -14.30
CA CYS A 49 -17.67 2.46 -13.85
C CYS A 49 -17.56 2.55 -12.32
N GLU A 50 -16.67 1.76 -11.75
CA GLU A 50 -16.51 1.68 -10.31
C GLU A 50 -15.54 2.74 -9.79
N ILE A 51 -14.46 2.99 -10.51
CA ILE A 51 -13.43 3.98 -10.17
C ILE A 51 -13.53 5.14 -11.13
N PHE A 52 -13.67 6.34 -10.60
CA PHE A 52 -13.84 7.58 -11.36
C PHE A 52 -13.38 8.80 -10.56
N THR A 53 -13.05 9.88 -11.26
CA THR A 53 -12.79 11.19 -10.66
C THR A 53 -14.09 11.96 -10.42
N LEU A 54 -14.04 13.02 -9.62
CA LEU A 54 -15.20 13.89 -9.41
C LEU A 54 -15.62 14.59 -10.72
N GLU A 55 -14.68 14.95 -11.58
CA GLU A 55 -14.95 15.55 -12.90
C GLU A 55 -15.69 14.56 -13.80
N GLN A 56 -15.27 13.30 -13.82
CA GLN A 56 -15.97 12.26 -14.55
C GLN A 56 -17.38 12.06 -13.98
N ALA A 57 -17.52 12.00 -12.65
CA ALA A 57 -18.82 11.86 -12.01
C ALA A 57 -19.75 13.01 -12.36
N ALA A 58 -19.28 14.25 -12.39
CA ALA A 58 -20.07 15.42 -12.74
C ALA A 58 -20.65 15.37 -14.17
N SER A 59 -20.02 14.62 -15.06
CA SER A 59 -20.47 14.50 -16.46
C SER A 59 -21.69 13.58 -16.65
N TRP A 60 -21.92 12.64 -15.74
CA TRP A 60 -23.00 11.63 -15.84
C TRP A 60 -23.90 11.54 -14.60
N PHE A 61 -23.54 12.23 -13.51
CA PHE A 61 -24.34 12.18 -12.29
C PHE A 61 -25.71 12.82 -12.49
N ASP A 62 -26.75 12.05 -12.18
CA ASP A 62 -28.14 12.51 -12.20
C ASP A 62 -28.81 12.12 -10.87
N ILE A 63 -29.31 13.12 -10.17
CA ILE A 63 -30.00 12.97 -8.89
C ILE A 63 -31.24 12.06 -8.99
N SER A 64 -31.85 11.97 -10.18
CA SER A 64 -33.00 11.10 -10.42
C SER A 64 -32.65 9.60 -10.39
N ASN A 65 -31.38 9.28 -10.60
CA ASN A 65 -30.85 7.91 -10.61
C ASN A 65 -30.45 7.39 -9.21
N ILE A 66 -30.57 8.22 -8.17
CA ILE A 66 -30.29 7.79 -6.80
C ILE A 66 -31.30 6.73 -6.36
N SER A 67 -30.77 5.59 -5.90
CA SER A 67 -31.59 4.50 -5.36
C SER A 67 -32.42 4.97 -4.18
N ARG A 68 -33.67 4.52 -4.10
CA ARG A 68 -34.55 4.77 -2.93
C ARG A 68 -34.33 3.77 -1.81
N SER A 69 -33.65 2.66 -2.10
CA SER A 69 -33.37 1.61 -1.13
C SER A 69 -32.17 1.96 -0.25
N PRO A 70 -32.18 1.63 1.04
CA PRO A 70 -31.01 1.80 1.91
C PRO A 70 -29.79 1.06 1.34
N ALA A 71 -28.63 1.71 1.42
CA ALA A 71 -27.36 1.13 1.03
C ALA A 71 -26.55 0.74 2.27
N LYS A 72 -25.75 -0.32 2.19
CA LYS A 72 -24.84 -0.73 3.26
C LYS A 72 -23.45 -0.15 3.04
N PHE A 73 -22.89 0.45 4.07
CA PHE A 73 -21.50 0.90 4.08
C PHE A 73 -20.60 -0.32 4.26
N SER A 74 -19.65 -0.50 3.35
CA SER A 74 -18.61 -1.52 3.41
C SER A 74 -17.24 -0.83 3.44
N GLU A 75 -16.55 -0.92 4.58
CA GLU A 75 -15.20 -0.40 4.71
C GLU A 75 -14.20 -1.16 3.82
N GLU A 76 -14.42 -2.47 3.63
CA GLU A 76 -13.64 -3.29 2.72
C GLU A 76 -13.71 -2.75 1.28
N LYS A 77 -14.93 -2.38 0.82
CA LYS A 77 -15.13 -1.78 -0.50
C LYS A 77 -14.45 -0.41 -0.62
N LEU A 78 -14.55 0.42 0.41
CA LEU A 78 -13.83 1.69 0.44
C LEU A 78 -12.32 1.49 0.40
N ALA A 79 -11.80 0.52 1.14
CA ALA A 79 -10.38 0.17 1.12
C ALA A 79 -9.90 -0.29 -0.27
N GLN A 80 -10.72 -1.06 -0.97
CA GLN A 80 -10.46 -1.46 -2.36
C GLN A 80 -10.41 -0.25 -3.30
N ILE A 81 -11.39 0.65 -3.20
CA ILE A 81 -11.43 1.89 -3.99
C ILE A 81 -10.23 2.76 -3.68
N ASN A 82 -9.83 2.87 -2.40
CA ASN A 82 -8.67 3.66 -2.00
C ASN A 82 -7.37 3.15 -2.64
N ARG A 83 -7.16 1.83 -2.69
CA ARG A 83 -6.01 1.26 -3.40
C ARG A 83 -5.96 1.66 -4.88
N GLU A 84 -7.11 1.62 -5.55
CA GLU A 84 -7.17 2.00 -6.96
C GLU A 84 -6.89 3.50 -7.16
N HIS A 85 -7.39 4.37 -6.28
CA HIS A 85 -7.06 5.79 -6.32
C HIS A 85 -5.58 6.07 -6.07
N ILE A 86 -4.94 5.36 -5.13
CA ILE A 86 -3.48 5.46 -4.91
C ILE A 86 -2.71 5.05 -6.18
N LYS A 87 -3.10 3.96 -6.84
CA LYS A 87 -2.46 3.50 -8.08
C LYS A 87 -2.59 4.50 -9.23
N LEU A 88 -3.74 5.17 -9.34
CA LEU A 88 -4.05 6.10 -10.41
C LEU A 88 -3.59 7.54 -10.14
N ALA A 89 -3.24 7.86 -8.90
CA ALA A 89 -2.78 9.19 -8.52
C ALA A 89 -1.48 9.57 -9.24
N SER A 90 -1.35 10.85 -9.58
CA SER A 90 -0.08 11.39 -10.10
C SER A 90 1.03 11.34 -9.04
N ASP A 91 2.27 11.38 -9.48
CA ASP A 91 3.42 11.40 -8.56
C ASP A 91 3.36 12.60 -7.63
N ASP A 92 3.04 13.79 -8.16
CA ASP A 92 2.88 14.99 -7.36
C ASP A 92 1.81 14.82 -6.27
N ARG A 93 0.67 14.19 -6.62
CA ARG A 93 -0.39 13.91 -5.65
C ARG A 93 0.05 12.93 -4.56
N LEU A 94 0.82 11.90 -4.91
CA LEU A 94 1.36 10.96 -3.94
C LEU A 94 2.38 11.64 -3.01
N VAL A 95 3.21 12.52 -3.54
CA VAL A 95 4.14 13.32 -2.72
C VAL A 95 3.39 14.26 -1.76
N GLU A 96 2.32 14.94 -2.20
CA GLU A 96 1.45 15.74 -1.34
C GLU A 96 0.80 14.93 -0.20
N LEU A 97 0.51 13.65 -0.44
CA LEU A 97 -0.01 12.72 0.55
C LEU A 97 1.05 12.20 1.52
N GLY A 98 2.32 12.60 1.34
CA GLY A 98 3.43 12.26 2.23
C GLY A 98 4.24 11.05 1.81
N PHE A 99 4.03 10.48 0.62
CA PHE A 99 4.85 9.38 0.14
C PHE A 99 6.21 9.88 -0.36
N SER A 100 7.29 9.32 0.18
CA SER A 100 8.66 9.62 -0.25
C SER A 100 9.02 8.99 -1.61
N SER A 101 8.28 7.95 -2.02
CA SER A 101 8.43 7.26 -3.31
C SER A 101 7.06 6.88 -3.86
N PRO A 102 6.60 7.54 -4.95
CA PRO A 102 5.35 7.20 -5.64
C PRO A 102 5.29 5.75 -6.11
N ASP A 103 6.39 5.22 -6.65
CA ASP A 103 6.43 3.85 -7.15
C ASP A 103 6.30 2.82 -6.02
N LEU A 104 6.97 3.04 -4.89
CA LEU A 104 6.80 2.20 -3.69
C LEU A 104 5.40 2.34 -3.11
N ALA A 105 4.78 3.53 -3.17
CA ALA A 105 3.40 3.72 -2.73
C ALA A 105 2.44 2.84 -3.54
N ARG A 106 2.54 2.86 -4.87
CA ARG A 106 1.76 2.00 -5.77
C ARG A 106 2.04 0.52 -5.52
N PHE A 107 3.31 0.16 -5.35
CA PHE A 107 3.74 -1.21 -5.09
C PHE A 107 3.08 -1.78 -3.83
N TYR A 108 3.10 -1.05 -2.71
CA TYR A 108 2.54 -1.52 -1.46
C TYR A 108 1.02 -1.50 -1.37
N THR A 109 0.30 -1.01 -2.40
CA THR A 109 -1.17 -1.15 -2.47
C THR A 109 -1.64 -2.60 -2.53
N GLN A 110 -0.77 -3.55 -2.91
CA GLN A 110 -1.10 -4.97 -2.90
C GLN A 110 -1.22 -5.56 -1.49
N GLU A 111 -0.67 -4.90 -0.47
CA GLU A 111 -0.72 -5.36 0.92
C GLU A 111 -1.52 -4.45 1.84
N SER A 112 -1.53 -3.17 1.56
CA SER A 112 -2.15 -2.15 2.42
C SER A 112 -3.05 -1.24 1.62
N SER A 113 -4.07 -0.74 2.28
CA SER A 113 -5.08 0.10 1.64
C SER A 113 -5.04 1.53 2.16
N LEU A 114 -4.35 1.79 3.27
CA LEU A 114 -4.37 3.07 3.96
C LEU A 114 -3.00 3.76 3.83
N ILE A 115 -3.03 5.06 3.61
CA ILE A 115 -1.83 5.89 3.45
C ILE A 115 -0.80 5.68 4.59
N PRO A 116 -1.16 5.72 5.88
CA PRO A 116 -0.19 5.54 6.96
C PRO A 116 0.47 4.15 6.97
N GLU A 117 -0.28 3.11 6.61
CA GLU A 117 0.25 1.74 6.55
C GLU A 117 1.30 1.59 5.44
N ILE A 118 1.03 2.19 4.29
CA ILE A 118 1.95 2.17 3.15
C ILE A 118 3.19 3.01 3.46
N ILE A 119 3.02 4.20 4.06
CA ILE A 119 4.14 5.06 4.49
C ILE A 119 5.05 4.29 5.45
N ALA A 120 4.49 3.63 6.47
CA ALA A 120 5.27 2.86 7.42
C ALA A 120 6.10 1.74 6.77
N LYS A 121 5.57 1.08 5.72
CA LYS A 121 6.30 0.07 4.96
C LYS A 121 7.46 0.68 4.14
N ILE A 122 7.25 1.83 3.53
CA ILE A 122 8.29 2.54 2.79
C ILE A 122 9.39 3.04 3.74
N GLU A 123 9.01 3.59 4.88
CA GLU A 123 9.96 4.04 5.90
C GLU A 123 10.79 2.88 6.46
N ALA A 124 10.19 1.71 6.65
CA ALA A 124 10.89 0.51 7.13
C ALA A 124 12.02 0.06 6.19
N ILE A 125 11.91 0.32 4.87
CA ILE A 125 13.00 0.06 3.91
C ILE A 125 14.23 0.92 4.26
N ASN A 126 14.02 2.15 4.71
CA ASN A 126 15.08 3.10 4.99
C ASN A 126 15.47 3.19 6.48
N ALA A 127 14.74 2.52 7.36
CA ALA A 127 15.03 2.48 8.79
C ALA A 127 16.19 1.51 9.12
N PRO A 128 16.87 1.68 10.26
CA PRO A 128 17.79 0.68 10.80
C PRO A 128 17.08 -0.67 10.97
N LYS A 129 17.76 -1.77 10.57
CA LYS A 129 17.15 -3.11 10.57
C LYS A 129 17.29 -3.80 11.90
N ILE A 130 16.18 -4.31 12.41
CA ILE A 130 16.17 -5.20 13.57
C ILE A 130 16.22 -6.64 13.06
N ILE A 131 17.41 -7.23 13.07
CA ILE A 131 17.61 -8.61 12.62
C ILE A 131 17.47 -9.56 13.84
N PRO A 132 16.54 -10.53 13.80
CA PRO A 132 16.46 -11.54 14.87
C PRO A 132 17.78 -12.29 15.04
N GLN A 133 18.15 -12.60 16.29
CA GLN A 133 19.43 -13.25 16.62
C GLN A 133 19.71 -14.50 15.79
N GLN A 134 18.69 -15.28 15.51
CA GLN A 134 18.79 -16.49 14.68
C GLN A 134 19.23 -16.26 13.24
N TRP A 135 19.11 -15.02 12.72
CA TRP A 135 19.49 -14.64 11.35
C TRP A 135 20.64 -13.63 11.30
N GLN A 136 21.20 -13.27 12.44
CA GLN A 136 22.21 -12.20 12.50
C GLN A 136 23.46 -12.53 11.70
N LYS A 137 23.95 -13.77 11.80
CA LYS A 137 25.17 -14.20 11.11
C LYS A 137 24.98 -14.16 9.61
N GLU A 138 23.89 -14.76 9.10
CA GLU A 138 23.57 -14.80 7.68
C GLU A 138 23.31 -13.39 7.11
N ALA A 139 22.63 -12.54 7.87
CA ALA A 139 22.41 -11.16 7.48
C ALA A 139 23.72 -10.37 7.35
N ASP A 140 24.66 -10.55 8.29
CA ASP A 140 25.96 -9.88 8.24
C ASP A 140 26.82 -10.36 7.06
N GLU A 141 26.75 -11.66 6.71
CA GLU A 141 27.40 -12.22 5.52
C GLU A 141 26.82 -11.63 4.25
N ILE A 142 25.48 -11.62 4.11
CA ILE A 142 24.77 -11.05 2.97
C ILE A 142 25.07 -9.55 2.83
N ARG A 143 25.02 -8.81 3.93
CA ARG A 143 25.33 -7.37 3.96
C ARG A 143 26.72 -7.09 3.41
N LYS A 144 27.73 -7.86 3.83
CA LYS A 144 29.12 -7.70 3.35
C LYS A 144 29.21 -7.93 1.84
N VAL A 145 28.54 -8.95 1.31
CA VAL A 145 28.51 -9.22 -0.13
C VAL A 145 27.90 -8.06 -0.89
N ILE A 146 26.69 -7.61 -0.50
CA ILE A 146 25.98 -6.52 -1.18
C ILE A 146 26.80 -5.21 -1.18
N LEU A 147 27.45 -4.87 -0.06
CA LEU A 147 28.24 -3.65 0.04
C LEU A 147 29.47 -3.64 -0.88
N ASN A 148 30.07 -4.82 -1.13
CA ASN A 148 31.29 -4.96 -1.88
C ASN A 148 31.11 -5.31 -3.37
N MET A 149 29.90 -5.75 -3.77
CA MET A 149 29.61 -6.15 -5.15
C MET A 149 29.17 -4.98 -6.04
N GLN A 150 29.27 -5.15 -7.35
CA GLN A 150 28.51 -4.35 -8.31
C GLN A 150 27.06 -4.83 -8.30
N ILE A 151 26.10 -3.92 -8.13
CA ILE A 151 24.69 -4.29 -8.01
C ILE A 151 24.18 -4.82 -9.35
N PRO A 152 23.65 -6.07 -9.39
CA PRO A 152 23.17 -6.70 -10.61
C PRO A 152 21.90 -6.04 -11.17
N HIS A 153 21.57 -6.36 -12.43
CA HIS A 153 20.37 -5.82 -13.08
C HIS A 153 19.09 -6.47 -12.55
N SER A 154 19.14 -7.75 -12.22
CA SER A 154 17.98 -8.53 -11.79
C SER A 154 18.12 -9.06 -10.36
N PHE A 155 17.00 -9.31 -9.71
CA PHE A 155 16.96 -9.98 -8.40
C PHE A 155 17.50 -11.42 -8.46
N GLU A 156 17.28 -12.12 -9.58
CA GLU A 156 17.79 -13.47 -9.76
C GLU A 156 19.33 -13.50 -9.77
N GLU A 157 19.96 -12.57 -10.48
CA GLU A 157 21.42 -12.42 -10.47
C GLU A 157 21.94 -12.08 -9.08
N LEU A 158 21.24 -11.17 -8.35
CA LEU A 158 21.59 -10.82 -6.97
C LEU A 158 21.61 -12.06 -6.07
N LYS A 159 20.57 -12.91 -6.17
CA LYS A 159 20.49 -14.16 -5.40
C LYS A 159 21.62 -15.11 -5.72
N ILE A 160 21.94 -15.28 -7.00
CA ILE A 160 23.02 -16.18 -7.45
C ILE A 160 24.35 -15.73 -6.83
N VAL A 161 24.70 -14.45 -6.98
CA VAL A 161 25.96 -13.93 -6.44
C VAL A 161 26.02 -14.08 -4.90
N ILE A 162 24.94 -13.75 -4.19
CA ILE A 162 24.92 -13.92 -2.72
C ILE A 162 25.05 -15.39 -2.35
N ALA A 163 24.35 -16.29 -3.04
CA ALA A 163 24.41 -17.72 -2.75
C ALA A 163 25.81 -18.32 -3.00
N ASP A 164 26.48 -17.90 -4.08
CA ASP A 164 27.81 -18.36 -4.43
C ASP A 164 28.88 -17.87 -3.42
N GLU A 165 28.79 -16.61 -2.99
CA GLU A 165 29.74 -16.01 -2.06
C GLU A 165 29.54 -16.48 -0.60
N THR A 166 28.31 -16.81 -0.19
CA THR A 166 27.97 -17.16 1.20
C THR A 166 27.67 -18.65 1.41
N ASN A 167 27.45 -19.42 0.33
CA ASN A 167 26.91 -20.79 0.37
C ASN A 167 25.51 -20.91 1.04
N LEU A 168 24.80 -19.79 1.29
CA LEU A 168 23.46 -19.80 1.86
C LEU A 168 22.41 -20.25 0.84
N LYS A 169 21.38 -20.97 1.28
CA LYS A 169 20.32 -21.51 0.41
C LYS A 169 18.96 -21.49 1.13
N GLY A 170 17.88 -21.50 0.34
CA GLY A 170 16.53 -21.62 0.87
C GLY A 170 16.22 -20.54 1.92
N LYS A 171 15.68 -20.95 3.07
CA LYS A 171 15.26 -20.02 4.13
C LYS A 171 16.42 -19.21 4.72
N SER A 172 17.63 -19.80 4.80
CA SER A 172 18.81 -19.10 5.35
C SER A 172 19.36 -18.00 4.45
N LEU A 173 19.00 -18.02 3.15
CA LEU A 173 19.28 -16.93 2.23
C LEU A 173 18.11 -15.91 2.19
N PHE A 174 16.89 -16.41 2.00
CA PHE A 174 15.75 -15.54 1.69
C PHE A 174 15.26 -14.70 2.88
N MET A 175 15.25 -15.28 4.09
CA MET A 175 14.74 -14.56 5.26
C MET A 175 15.66 -13.40 5.69
N PRO A 176 16.99 -13.61 5.87
CA PRO A 176 17.89 -12.51 6.17
C PRO A 176 17.94 -11.45 5.07
N LEU A 177 17.93 -11.87 3.80
CA LEU A 177 17.90 -10.93 2.67
C LEU A 177 16.62 -10.08 2.69
N ARG A 178 15.45 -10.68 2.95
CA ARG A 178 14.19 -9.94 3.09
C ARG A 178 14.24 -8.94 4.23
N LEU A 179 14.71 -9.37 5.40
CA LEU A 179 14.85 -8.50 6.57
C LEU A 179 15.77 -7.30 6.29
N LEU A 180 16.91 -7.53 5.63
CA LEU A 180 17.84 -6.48 5.24
C LEU A 180 17.21 -5.47 4.26
N LEU A 181 16.39 -5.94 3.32
CA LEU A 181 15.82 -5.07 2.28
C LEU A 181 14.53 -4.37 2.73
N THR A 182 13.74 -4.99 3.62
CA THR A 182 12.40 -4.49 3.94
C THR A 182 12.17 -4.20 5.41
N GLY A 183 12.99 -4.75 6.30
CA GLY A 183 12.76 -4.72 7.75
C GLY A 183 11.61 -5.64 8.22
N ALA A 184 11.03 -6.47 7.33
CA ALA A 184 9.86 -7.30 7.62
C ALA A 184 10.09 -8.77 7.23
N GLU A 185 9.50 -9.70 7.99
CA GLU A 185 9.57 -11.14 7.71
C GLU A 185 8.64 -11.56 6.54
N HIS A 186 7.56 -10.80 6.34
CA HIS A 186 6.54 -11.06 5.32
C HIS A 186 6.36 -9.84 4.43
N GLY A 187 5.83 -10.04 3.24
CA GLY A 187 5.57 -8.97 2.30
C GLY A 187 5.57 -9.44 0.85
N PRO A 188 5.45 -8.52 -0.11
CA PRO A 188 5.42 -8.83 -1.53
C PRO A 188 6.71 -9.54 -1.99
N GLU A 189 6.69 -10.07 -3.20
CA GLU A 189 7.84 -10.72 -3.79
C GLU A 189 9.03 -9.77 -3.91
N LEU A 190 10.21 -10.18 -3.41
CA LEU A 190 11.43 -9.37 -3.49
C LEU A 190 11.86 -9.09 -4.93
N LYS A 191 11.54 -9.99 -5.87
CA LYS A 191 11.84 -9.79 -7.29
C LYS A 191 11.11 -8.57 -7.86
N ASP A 192 9.89 -8.30 -7.37
CA ASP A 192 9.06 -7.18 -7.83
C ASP A 192 9.43 -5.86 -7.10
N LEU A 193 9.92 -5.97 -5.86
CA LEU A 193 10.43 -4.84 -5.09
C LEU A 193 11.80 -4.37 -5.60
N TYR A 194 12.67 -5.31 -5.99
CA TYR A 194 14.06 -5.05 -6.31
C TYR A 194 14.28 -3.92 -7.33
N PRO A 195 13.56 -3.86 -8.45
CA PRO A 195 13.72 -2.77 -9.42
C PRO A 195 13.50 -1.38 -8.82
N LEU A 196 12.67 -1.27 -7.79
CA LEU A 196 12.29 -0.01 -7.15
C LEU A 196 13.31 0.49 -6.12
N ILE A 197 14.15 -0.42 -5.59
CA ILE A 197 15.09 -0.11 -4.52
C ILE A 197 16.57 -0.36 -4.89
N LYS A 198 16.85 -0.94 -6.06
CA LYS A 198 18.20 -1.36 -6.42
C LYS A 198 19.24 -0.24 -6.47
N SER A 199 18.83 1.01 -6.81
CA SER A 199 19.70 2.17 -6.79
C SER A 199 20.26 2.47 -5.40
N ASP A 200 19.45 2.24 -4.39
CA ASP A 200 19.74 2.61 -3.01
C ASP A 200 20.06 1.39 -2.12
N ILE A 201 20.15 0.20 -2.74
CA ILE A 201 20.25 -1.08 -2.01
C ILE A 201 21.44 -1.12 -1.03
N LYS A 202 22.59 -0.51 -1.39
CA LYS A 202 23.75 -0.43 -0.50
C LYS A 202 23.46 0.44 0.72
N GLU A 203 22.78 1.56 0.54
CA GLU A 203 22.37 2.43 1.64
C GLU A 203 21.34 1.75 2.54
N ILE A 204 20.39 1.02 1.93
CA ILE A 204 19.35 0.26 2.64
C ILE A 204 19.96 -0.81 3.54
N VAL A 205 20.91 -1.60 3.02
CA VAL A 205 21.50 -2.69 3.81
C VAL A 205 22.57 -2.23 4.79
N ALA A 206 23.13 -1.02 4.63
CA ALA A 206 24.12 -0.44 5.53
C ALA A 206 23.51 0.03 6.88
N LYS A 207 22.21 0.27 6.90
CA LYS A 207 21.45 0.68 8.09
C LYS A 207 21.09 -0.51 8.96
#